data_5474a8b4ee24afb5aaa3bd6afc770154
#
_entry.id   5474a8b4ee24afb5aaa3bd6afc770154
#
_cell.length_a   1.000
_cell.length_b   1.000
_cell.length_c   1.000
_cell.angle_alpha   90.00
_cell.angle_beta   90.00
_cell.angle_gamma   90.00
#
_symmetry.space_group_name_H-M   'P 1'
#
loop_
_entity.id
_entity.type
_entity.pdbx_description
1 polymer ?
#
loop_
_entity_poly.entity_id
_entity_poly.type
_entity_poly.pdbx_seq_one_letter_code
_entity_poly.pdbx_strand_id
1 'polypeptide(L)'
;MLPNPLTIPGLEHGRAEFNDIWLHYVRGGKNLTQPIILLHGFPQSWVMWRLILPDLMERHHVVAVDLRGYGDSAKPAGEQGYDKGTMADDLAALIAHLGLEKPLIVGHDRGARVARRYALDHPARLRGLALLDILPVEYVYDRLSAAEVSERYWHWVFHLVDTLPEQLIAGHEEEYLERFLSRSPGLLARLKADGSWLEYRRCWLQPGAIAASLNDYRATYRQDVPRYRAERKSGRQLTTPTLLLWGNRGNLSNQPVVDIWRQVATDIRGQSLAGCGHYLAEEQPDVVAEALLRFAAERFAAS
;
A
#
# COMPACT_ATOMS: atom_id res chain seq x y z
N MET A 1 15.24 14.94 -24.68
CA MET A 1 14.60 14.22 -23.56
C MET A 1 13.91 15.27 -22.72
N LEU A 2 12.59 15.16 -22.55
CA LEU A 2 11.90 15.94 -21.52
C LEU A 2 12.45 15.48 -20.17
N PRO A 3 12.74 16.38 -19.21
CA PRO A 3 13.17 15.97 -17.88
C PRO A 3 12.12 15.01 -17.31
N ASN A 4 12.56 13.92 -16.71
CA ASN A 4 11.67 13.00 -16.01
C ASN A 4 10.93 13.82 -14.92
N PRO A 5 9.60 14.01 -15.00
CA PRO A 5 8.87 14.89 -14.08
C PRO A 5 8.89 14.38 -12.63
N LEU A 6 9.45 13.20 -12.40
CA LEU A 6 9.54 12.53 -11.12
C LEU A 6 10.93 12.61 -10.48
N THR A 7 11.79 13.52 -10.94
CA THR A 7 13.10 13.75 -10.29
C THR A 7 12.89 14.49 -8.97
N ILE A 8 13.03 13.80 -7.86
CA ILE A 8 13.01 14.38 -6.52
C ILE A 8 14.45 14.53 -6.05
N PRO A 9 14.90 15.74 -5.70
CA PRO A 9 16.27 15.96 -5.23
C PRO A 9 16.60 15.08 -4.01
N GLY A 10 17.75 14.39 -4.07
CA GLY A 10 18.21 13.52 -2.98
C GLY A 10 17.51 12.16 -2.91
N LEU A 11 16.68 11.81 -3.90
CA LEU A 11 16.09 10.50 -4.04
C LEU A 11 16.94 9.61 -4.95
N GLU A 12 17.27 8.42 -4.49
CA GLU A 12 18.05 7.42 -5.23
C GLU A 12 17.18 6.20 -5.53
N HIS A 13 17.29 5.68 -6.75
CA HIS A 13 16.68 4.40 -7.12
C HIS A 13 17.62 3.24 -6.73
N GLY A 14 17.03 2.19 -6.19
CA GLY A 14 17.73 0.96 -5.84
C GLY A 14 16.97 -0.29 -6.30
N ARG A 15 17.70 -1.37 -6.39
CA ARG A 15 17.17 -2.71 -6.66
C ARG A 15 17.84 -3.69 -5.73
N ALA A 16 17.07 -4.52 -5.06
CA ALA A 16 17.56 -5.61 -4.22
C ALA A 16 17.00 -6.94 -4.72
N GLU A 17 17.85 -7.98 -4.71
CA GLU A 17 17.50 -9.32 -5.18
C GLU A 17 17.56 -10.29 -4.01
N PHE A 18 16.48 -11.01 -3.79
CA PHE A 18 16.33 -12.03 -2.75
C PHE A 18 15.09 -12.88 -3.03
N ASN A 19 15.00 -14.08 -2.46
CA ASN A 19 13.84 -14.97 -2.60
C ASN A 19 13.41 -15.19 -4.08
N ASP A 20 14.39 -15.30 -4.99
CA ASP A 20 14.22 -15.48 -6.44
C ASP A 20 13.42 -14.35 -7.14
N ILE A 21 13.34 -13.19 -6.51
CA ILE A 21 12.77 -11.97 -7.10
C ILE A 21 13.69 -10.78 -6.87
N TRP A 22 13.41 -9.69 -7.56
CA TRP A 22 13.93 -8.37 -7.20
C TRP A 22 12.82 -7.41 -6.83
N LEU A 23 13.11 -6.54 -5.87
CA LEU A 23 12.29 -5.38 -5.58
C LEU A 23 13.01 -4.10 -6.01
N HIS A 24 12.29 -3.25 -6.68
CA HIS A 24 12.66 -1.86 -6.91
C HIS A 24 12.22 -1.02 -5.71
N TYR A 25 13.04 -0.07 -5.34
CA TYR A 25 12.72 0.93 -4.33
C TYR A 25 13.38 2.27 -4.65
N VAL A 26 12.84 3.32 -4.08
CA VAL A 26 13.51 4.61 -4.01
C VAL A 26 13.81 4.94 -2.56
N ARG A 27 14.93 5.62 -2.31
CA ARG A 27 15.33 6.01 -0.95
C ARG A 27 15.92 7.40 -0.91
N GLY A 28 15.76 8.09 0.22
CA GLY A 28 16.35 9.40 0.45
C GLY A 28 16.32 9.79 1.92
N GLY A 29 16.88 10.97 2.24
CA GLY A 29 17.03 11.42 3.62
C GLY A 29 18.24 10.81 4.32
N LYS A 30 18.74 11.48 5.37
CA LYS A 30 20.03 11.16 5.99
C LYS A 30 19.93 10.50 7.36
N ASN A 31 18.77 10.55 8.02
CA ASN A 31 18.62 10.04 9.38
C ASN A 31 18.35 8.54 9.41
N LEU A 32 19.39 7.73 9.28
CA LEU A 32 19.30 6.26 9.24
C LEU A 32 18.77 5.64 10.55
N THR A 33 18.81 6.36 11.67
CA THR A 33 18.34 5.84 12.96
C THR A 33 16.82 5.90 13.10
N GLN A 34 16.14 6.60 12.20
CA GLN A 34 14.69 6.75 12.22
C GLN A 34 14.10 6.46 10.81
N PRO A 35 14.22 5.21 10.32
CA PRO A 35 13.78 4.87 9.00
C PRO A 35 12.26 4.78 8.89
N ILE A 36 11.72 5.25 7.75
CA ILE A 36 10.31 5.10 7.37
C ILE A 36 10.24 4.29 6.07
N ILE A 37 9.40 3.28 6.03
CA ILE A 37 9.14 2.49 4.83
C ILE A 37 7.71 2.77 4.36
N LEU A 38 7.56 3.05 3.07
CA LEU A 38 6.31 3.38 2.42
C LEU A 38 5.93 2.29 1.41
N LEU A 39 4.74 1.71 1.57
CA LEU A 39 4.20 0.64 0.73
C LEU A 39 2.92 1.11 0.04
N HIS A 40 2.96 1.21 -1.28
CA HIS A 40 1.82 1.64 -2.10
C HIS A 40 0.73 0.57 -2.21
N GLY A 41 -0.39 0.92 -2.85
CA GLY A 41 -1.48 0.00 -3.17
C GLY A 41 -1.77 -0.12 -4.66
N PHE A 42 -2.85 -0.82 -4.98
CA PHE A 42 -3.37 -1.00 -6.33
C PHE A 42 -4.07 0.28 -6.82
N PRO A 43 -3.90 0.68 -8.07
CA PRO A 43 -3.01 0.18 -9.11
C PRO A 43 -1.71 1.02 -9.23
N GLN A 44 -1.19 1.51 -8.12
CA GLN A 44 -0.11 2.48 -8.06
C GLN A 44 1.28 1.83 -7.92
N SER A 45 2.30 2.67 -7.73
CA SER A 45 3.69 2.34 -7.47
C SER A 45 4.24 3.30 -6.41
N TRP A 46 5.55 3.26 -6.13
CA TRP A 46 6.21 4.20 -5.21
C TRP A 46 5.86 5.67 -5.49
N VAL A 47 5.49 5.99 -6.73
CA VAL A 47 5.17 7.34 -7.22
C VAL A 47 4.03 8.00 -6.43
N MET A 48 3.12 7.23 -5.85
CA MET A 48 2.05 7.79 -5.03
C MET A 48 2.54 8.60 -3.83
N TRP A 49 3.78 8.35 -3.42
CA TRP A 49 4.40 9.01 -2.28
C TRP A 49 5.19 10.27 -2.66
N ARG A 50 5.35 10.57 -3.97
CA ARG A 50 6.22 11.64 -4.47
C ARG A 50 5.99 13.01 -3.84
N LEU A 51 4.73 13.32 -3.51
CA LEU A 51 4.36 14.62 -2.94
C LEU A 51 4.73 14.75 -1.47
N ILE A 52 4.82 13.64 -0.72
CA ILE A 52 5.17 13.65 0.71
C ILE A 52 6.62 13.25 0.98
N LEU A 53 7.31 12.67 0.01
CA LEU A 53 8.71 12.25 0.17
C LEU A 53 9.63 13.39 0.59
N PRO A 54 9.58 14.62 0.01
CA PRO A 54 10.45 15.72 0.41
C PRO A 54 10.34 16.02 1.90
N ASP A 55 9.14 16.19 2.42
CA ASP A 55 8.90 16.54 3.83
C ASP A 55 9.38 15.45 4.79
N LEU A 56 9.13 14.19 4.43
CA LEU A 56 9.60 13.06 5.24
C LEU A 56 11.12 12.93 5.25
N MET A 57 11.76 13.17 4.10
CA MET A 57 13.21 13.07 3.91
C MET A 57 14.01 14.16 4.64
N GLU A 58 13.39 15.28 5.00
CA GLU A 58 14.04 16.31 5.82
C GLU A 58 14.46 15.77 7.21
N ARG A 59 13.71 14.82 7.77
CA ARG A 59 13.87 14.33 9.13
C ARG A 59 14.19 12.86 9.24
N HIS A 60 13.88 12.07 8.23
CA HIS A 60 13.94 10.61 8.26
C HIS A 60 14.69 10.06 7.04
N HIS A 61 15.24 8.86 7.19
CA HIS A 61 15.60 8.04 6.04
C HIS A 61 14.34 7.35 5.53
N VAL A 62 13.96 7.63 4.29
CA VAL A 62 12.70 7.13 3.72
C VAL A 62 13.01 6.15 2.59
N VAL A 63 12.30 5.02 2.60
CA VAL A 63 12.34 4.01 1.53
C VAL A 63 10.93 3.79 1.04
N ALA A 64 10.64 4.10 -0.23
CA ALA A 64 9.37 3.77 -0.86
C ALA A 64 9.57 2.62 -1.85
N VAL A 65 8.78 1.56 -1.68
CA VAL A 65 9.00 0.26 -2.33
C VAL A 65 7.93 0.01 -3.38
N ASP A 66 8.34 -0.45 -4.55
CA ASP A 66 7.42 -1.13 -5.47
C ASP A 66 7.22 -2.56 -4.99
N LEU A 67 5.99 -2.92 -4.65
CA LEU A 67 5.65 -4.25 -4.18
C LEU A 67 5.86 -5.30 -5.28
N ARG A 68 6.09 -6.56 -4.89
CA ARG A 68 6.05 -7.71 -5.82
C ARG A 68 4.82 -7.60 -6.72
N GLY A 69 5.02 -7.68 -8.03
CA GLY A 69 3.97 -7.58 -9.04
C GLY A 69 3.67 -6.16 -9.54
N TYR A 70 4.24 -5.13 -8.92
CA TYR A 70 3.96 -3.73 -9.22
C TYR A 70 5.21 -2.94 -9.60
N GLY A 71 5.00 -1.75 -10.17
CA GLY A 71 6.06 -0.80 -10.50
C GLY A 71 7.17 -1.44 -11.31
N ASP A 72 8.41 -1.22 -10.91
CA ASP A 72 9.60 -1.83 -11.51
C ASP A 72 10.10 -3.09 -10.76
N SER A 73 9.32 -3.61 -9.80
CA SER A 73 9.61 -4.89 -9.15
C SER A 73 9.27 -6.09 -10.01
N ALA A 74 9.81 -7.26 -9.66
CA ALA A 74 9.56 -8.53 -10.32
C ALA A 74 8.05 -8.87 -10.34
N LYS A 75 7.63 -9.47 -11.44
CA LYS A 75 6.25 -9.88 -11.70
C LYS A 75 6.21 -11.38 -11.99
N PRO A 76 6.48 -12.24 -10.99
CA PRO A 76 6.48 -13.70 -11.19
C PRO A 76 5.11 -14.16 -11.69
N ALA A 77 5.13 -15.14 -12.59
CA ALA A 77 3.92 -15.71 -13.14
C ALA A 77 3.18 -16.59 -12.12
N GLY A 78 1.87 -16.70 -12.27
CA GLY A 78 1.02 -17.50 -11.38
C GLY A 78 0.66 -16.77 -10.08
N GLU A 79 -0.18 -17.39 -9.27
CA GLU A 79 -0.70 -16.82 -8.03
C GLU A 79 0.25 -17.00 -6.83
N GLN A 80 1.15 -17.96 -6.93
CA GLN A 80 2.07 -18.30 -5.84
C GLN A 80 2.98 -17.11 -5.51
N GLY A 81 3.07 -16.80 -4.21
CA GLY A 81 3.92 -15.72 -3.70
C GLY A 81 3.25 -14.35 -3.63
N TYR A 82 1.98 -14.23 -4.04
CA TYR A 82 1.24 -12.97 -3.91
C TYR A 82 0.41 -12.85 -2.61
N ASP A 83 0.43 -13.90 -1.78
CA ASP A 83 -0.13 -13.79 -0.43
C ASP A 83 0.67 -12.82 0.45
N LYS A 84 0.00 -12.24 1.44
CA LYS A 84 0.61 -11.20 2.27
C LYS A 84 1.70 -11.72 3.21
N GLY A 85 1.74 -13.03 3.46
CA GLY A 85 2.85 -13.67 4.16
C GLY A 85 4.13 -13.56 3.34
N THR A 86 4.13 -14.08 2.12
CA THR A 86 5.29 -14.00 1.21
C THR A 86 5.71 -12.57 0.92
N MET A 87 4.76 -11.66 0.68
CA MET A 87 5.10 -10.24 0.46
C MET A 87 5.66 -9.55 1.72
N ALA A 88 5.27 -9.99 2.91
CA ALA A 88 5.87 -9.53 4.17
C ALA A 88 7.28 -10.08 4.38
N ASP A 89 7.56 -11.31 3.92
CA ASP A 89 8.91 -11.88 3.92
C ASP A 89 9.82 -11.14 2.92
N ASP A 90 9.32 -10.72 1.77
CA ASP A 90 10.04 -9.82 0.85
C ASP A 90 10.41 -8.50 1.54
N LEU A 91 9.47 -7.90 2.26
CA LEU A 91 9.72 -6.68 3.03
C LEU A 91 10.77 -6.91 4.13
N ALA A 92 10.71 -8.05 4.83
CA ALA A 92 11.69 -8.41 5.86
C ALA A 92 13.10 -8.55 5.27
N ALA A 93 13.22 -9.17 4.10
CA ALA A 93 14.47 -9.32 3.38
C ALA A 93 15.03 -7.97 2.91
N LEU A 94 14.18 -7.07 2.39
CA LEU A 94 14.57 -5.71 2.00
C LEU A 94 15.05 -4.89 3.21
N ILE A 95 14.35 -4.95 4.35
CA ILE A 95 14.74 -4.27 5.59
C ILE A 95 16.13 -4.74 6.04
N ALA A 96 16.37 -6.06 6.00
CA ALA A 96 17.67 -6.65 6.36
C ALA A 96 18.76 -6.26 5.37
N HIS A 97 18.48 -6.29 4.06
CA HIS A 97 19.41 -5.89 2.99
C HIS A 97 19.87 -4.42 3.15
N LEU A 98 18.94 -3.54 3.53
CA LEU A 98 19.22 -2.11 3.72
C LEU A 98 19.79 -1.80 5.11
N GLY A 99 19.95 -2.79 6.00
CA GLY A 99 20.44 -2.59 7.36
C GLY A 99 19.54 -1.68 8.22
N LEU A 100 18.23 -1.66 7.96
CA LEU A 100 17.31 -0.79 8.67
C LEU A 100 16.87 -1.42 10.00
N GLU A 101 16.95 -0.67 11.06
CA GLU A 101 16.54 -1.14 12.39
C GLU A 101 15.19 -0.55 12.79
N LYS A 102 14.23 -1.42 13.10
CA LYS A 102 12.90 -1.06 13.59
C LYS A 102 12.26 0.14 12.89
N PRO A 103 12.00 0.06 11.56
CA PRO A 103 11.38 1.16 10.84
C PRO A 103 9.96 1.45 11.35
N LEU A 104 9.47 2.67 11.10
CA LEU A 104 8.05 2.95 10.99
C LEU A 104 7.60 2.45 9.62
N ILE A 105 6.55 1.62 9.55
CA ILE A 105 6.01 1.13 8.29
C ILE A 105 4.68 1.81 7.99
N VAL A 106 4.58 2.40 6.82
CA VAL A 106 3.38 3.07 6.31
C VAL A 106 2.90 2.29 5.09
N GLY A 107 1.65 1.86 5.10
CA GLY A 107 1.07 1.18 3.95
C GLY A 107 -0.25 1.80 3.54
N HIS A 108 -0.49 1.85 2.24
CA HIS A 108 -1.76 2.22 1.64
C HIS A 108 -2.37 1.03 0.90
N ASP A 109 -3.68 0.81 1.01
CA ASP A 109 -4.45 -0.22 0.30
C ASP A 109 -3.77 -1.61 0.34
N ARG A 110 -3.29 -2.17 -0.79
CA ARG A 110 -2.61 -3.48 -0.84
C ARG A 110 -1.34 -3.48 0.01
N GLY A 111 -0.57 -2.38 -0.02
CA GLY A 111 0.62 -2.21 0.82
C GLY A 111 0.33 -2.17 2.31
N ALA A 112 -0.82 -1.62 2.71
CA ALA A 112 -1.25 -1.65 4.10
C ALA A 112 -1.55 -3.09 4.59
N ARG A 113 -1.99 -3.98 3.69
CA ARG A 113 -2.18 -5.41 4.01
C ARG A 113 -0.86 -6.13 4.22
N VAL A 114 0.16 -5.81 3.41
CA VAL A 114 1.54 -6.31 3.60
C VAL A 114 2.10 -5.79 4.92
N ALA A 115 1.96 -4.49 5.19
CA ALA A 115 2.42 -3.86 6.43
C ALA A 115 1.76 -4.49 7.68
N ARG A 116 0.43 -4.71 7.65
CA ARG A 116 -0.28 -5.44 8.72
C ARG A 116 0.26 -6.84 8.92
N ARG A 117 0.51 -7.58 7.84
CA ARG A 117 1.05 -8.94 7.91
C ARG A 117 2.44 -8.95 8.54
N TYR A 118 3.32 -8.07 8.07
CA TYR A 118 4.64 -7.90 8.65
C TYR A 118 4.60 -7.59 10.14
N ALA A 119 3.75 -6.67 10.57
CA ALA A 119 3.61 -6.29 11.97
C ALA A 119 3.06 -7.43 12.84
N LEU A 120 2.18 -8.27 12.31
CA LEU A 120 1.68 -9.46 13.00
C LEU A 120 2.77 -10.54 13.16
N ASP A 121 3.63 -10.71 12.16
CA ASP A 121 4.66 -11.76 12.18
C ASP A 121 5.95 -11.28 12.87
N HIS A 122 6.23 -9.98 12.86
CA HIS A 122 7.46 -9.40 13.40
C HIS A 122 7.21 -8.20 14.34
N PRO A 123 6.35 -8.31 15.37
CA PRO A 123 5.94 -7.15 16.17
C PRO A 123 7.10 -6.42 16.88
N ALA A 124 8.20 -7.11 17.16
CA ALA A 124 9.39 -6.52 17.78
C ALA A 124 10.33 -5.80 16.78
N ARG A 125 10.10 -5.95 15.46
CA ARG A 125 11.00 -5.45 14.43
C ARG A 125 10.55 -4.13 13.78
N LEU A 126 9.53 -3.46 14.32
CA LEU A 126 9.10 -2.14 13.87
C LEU A 126 8.72 -1.25 15.04
N ARG A 127 8.81 0.08 14.87
CA ARG A 127 8.46 1.09 15.90
C ARG A 127 6.97 1.41 15.93
N GLY A 128 6.32 1.29 14.80
CA GLY A 128 4.92 1.61 14.62
C GLY A 128 4.44 1.30 13.22
N LEU A 129 3.15 1.37 13.05
CA LEU A 129 2.45 1.05 11.81
C LEU A 129 1.48 2.16 11.45
N ALA A 130 1.47 2.63 10.20
CA ALA A 130 0.42 3.49 9.70
C ALA A 130 -0.31 2.80 8.54
N LEU A 131 -1.63 2.67 8.65
CA LEU A 131 -2.47 2.02 7.66
C LEU A 131 -3.43 3.04 7.05
N LEU A 132 -3.31 3.24 5.74
CA LEU A 132 -4.04 4.23 4.99
C LEU A 132 -5.16 3.59 4.18
N ASP A 133 -6.38 4.04 4.44
CA ASP A 133 -7.64 3.75 3.74
C ASP A 133 -7.96 2.27 3.57
N ILE A 134 -7.80 1.47 4.62
CA ILE A 134 -8.20 0.06 4.64
C ILE A 134 -8.99 -0.35 5.88
N LEU A 135 -9.78 -1.40 5.74
CA LEU A 135 -10.33 -2.22 6.82
C LEU A 135 -9.66 -3.62 6.83
N PRO A 136 -9.73 -4.37 7.93
CA PRO A 136 -9.34 -5.77 7.95
C PRO A 136 -10.02 -6.52 6.79
N VAL A 137 -9.24 -7.22 5.97
CA VAL A 137 -9.74 -7.81 4.72
C VAL A 137 -10.81 -8.87 4.98
N GLU A 138 -10.63 -9.65 6.03
CA GLU A 138 -11.59 -10.65 6.48
C GLU A 138 -12.91 -10.03 6.92
N TYR A 139 -12.87 -8.83 7.54
CA TYR A 139 -14.06 -8.09 7.92
C TYR A 139 -14.86 -7.67 6.70
N VAL A 140 -14.18 -7.18 5.64
CA VAL A 140 -14.84 -6.76 4.40
C VAL A 140 -15.49 -7.96 3.71
N TYR A 141 -14.74 -9.04 3.44
CA TYR A 141 -15.28 -10.23 2.76
C TYR A 141 -16.41 -10.91 3.52
N ASP A 142 -16.40 -10.87 4.88
CA ASP A 142 -17.47 -11.44 5.70
C ASP A 142 -18.80 -10.67 5.59
N ARG A 143 -18.79 -9.44 5.02
CA ARG A 143 -19.92 -8.52 4.97
C ARG A 143 -20.30 -8.01 3.59
N LEU A 144 -19.63 -8.47 2.55
CA LEU A 144 -19.96 -8.04 1.18
C LEU A 144 -21.40 -8.42 0.83
N SER A 145 -22.22 -7.40 0.63
CA SER A 145 -23.55 -7.52 0.03
C SER A 145 -23.48 -7.30 -1.49
N ALA A 146 -24.52 -7.71 -2.22
CA ALA A 146 -24.60 -7.45 -3.67
C ALA A 146 -24.53 -5.93 -3.98
N ALA A 147 -25.12 -5.09 -3.13
CA ALA A 147 -25.07 -3.64 -3.28
C ALA A 147 -23.63 -3.12 -3.11
N GLU A 148 -22.93 -3.51 -2.04
CA GLU A 148 -21.56 -3.10 -1.82
C GLU A 148 -20.59 -3.60 -2.90
N VAL A 149 -20.81 -4.82 -3.41
CA VAL A 149 -20.04 -5.34 -4.54
C VAL A 149 -20.28 -4.47 -5.78
N SER A 150 -21.53 -4.19 -6.15
CA SER A 150 -21.82 -3.42 -7.36
C SER A 150 -21.32 -1.98 -7.30
N GLU A 151 -21.40 -1.33 -6.14
CA GLU A 151 -21.05 0.08 -5.99
C GLU A 151 -19.55 0.32 -5.71
N ARG A 152 -18.91 -0.52 -4.90
CA ARG A 152 -17.61 -0.22 -4.28
C ARG A 152 -16.54 -1.28 -4.49
N TYR A 153 -16.92 -2.57 -4.43
CA TYR A 153 -15.97 -3.69 -4.40
C TYR A 153 -16.08 -4.63 -5.61
N TRP A 154 -16.74 -4.18 -6.72
CA TRP A 154 -16.93 -5.01 -7.91
C TRP A 154 -15.62 -5.62 -8.43
N HIS A 155 -14.52 -4.87 -8.40
CA HIS A 155 -13.22 -5.32 -8.84
C HIS A 155 -12.62 -6.41 -7.93
N TRP A 156 -12.96 -6.44 -6.64
CA TRP A 156 -12.49 -7.50 -5.75
C TRP A 156 -13.04 -8.86 -6.18
N VAL A 157 -14.29 -8.92 -6.60
CA VAL A 157 -14.93 -10.15 -7.06
C VAL A 157 -14.54 -10.45 -8.52
N PHE A 158 -14.50 -9.43 -9.37
CA PHE A 158 -14.08 -9.58 -10.77
C PHE A 158 -12.65 -10.14 -10.86
N HIS A 159 -11.71 -9.63 -10.08
CA HIS A 159 -10.32 -10.10 -10.08
C HIS A 159 -10.16 -11.54 -9.61
N LEU A 160 -11.13 -12.12 -8.88
CA LEU A 160 -11.06 -13.51 -8.43
C LEU A 160 -11.34 -14.53 -9.54
N VAL A 161 -12.00 -14.11 -10.60
CA VAL A 161 -12.32 -15.00 -11.73
C VAL A 161 -11.03 -15.34 -12.47
N ASP A 162 -10.81 -16.62 -12.74
CA ASP A 162 -9.60 -17.06 -13.42
C ASP A 162 -9.68 -16.71 -14.93
N THR A 163 -8.62 -16.14 -15.46
CA THR A 163 -8.37 -15.80 -16.88
C THR A 163 -9.29 -14.76 -17.52
N LEU A 164 -10.57 -14.70 -17.16
CA LEU A 164 -11.54 -13.78 -17.76
C LEU A 164 -11.18 -12.30 -17.57
N PRO A 165 -10.75 -11.83 -16.36
CA PRO A 165 -10.32 -10.44 -16.19
C PRO A 165 -9.16 -10.08 -17.13
N GLU A 166 -8.15 -10.92 -17.25
CA GLU A 166 -7.01 -10.69 -18.13
C GLU A 166 -7.47 -10.54 -19.60
N GLN A 167 -8.38 -11.39 -20.04
CA GLN A 167 -8.91 -11.35 -21.41
C GLN A 167 -9.73 -10.07 -21.69
N LEU A 168 -10.52 -9.61 -20.72
CA LEU A 168 -11.34 -8.41 -20.86
C LEU A 168 -10.55 -7.11 -20.70
N ILE A 169 -9.44 -7.12 -19.97
CA ILE A 169 -8.56 -5.97 -19.80
C ILE A 169 -7.62 -5.83 -21.00
N ALA A 170 -7.24 -6.94 -21.65
CA ALA A 170 -6.35 -6.93 -22.80
C ALA A 170 -6.84 -6.02 -23.92
N GLY A 171 -6.02 -5.03 -24.29
CA GLY A 171 -6.36 -3.98 -25.25
C GLY A 171 -7.11 -2.78 -24.66
N HIS A 172 -7.44 -2.82 -23.36
CA HIS A 172 -8.13 -1.76 -22.60
C HIS A 172 -7.39 -1.42 -21.30
N GLU A 173 -6.09 -1.68 -21.25
CA GLU A 173 -5.29 -1.54 -20.02
C GLU A 173 -5.30 -0.10 -19.49
N GLU A 174 -5.21 0.88 -20.38
CA GLU A 174 -5.19 2.30 -19.97
C GLU A 174 -6.53 2.75 -19.44
N GLU A 175 -7.63 2.42 -20.13
CA GLU A 175 -9.00 2.72 -19.69
C GLU A 175 -9.29 2.06 -18.33
N TYR A 176 -8.77 0.85 -18.13
CA TYR A 176 -8.90 0.14 -16.87
C TYR A 176 -8.15 0.85 -15.74
N LEU A 177 -6.92 1.28 -15.97
CA LEU A 177 -6.14 2.09 -15.03
C LEU A 177 -6.85 3.42 -14.70
N GLU A 178 -7.30 4.14 -15.74
CA GLU A 178 -8.03 5.41 -15.58
C GLU A 178 -9.30 5.25 -14.76
N ARG A 179 -10.02 4.13 -14.92
CA ARG A 179 -11.22 3.83 -14.15
C ARG A 179 -10.97 3.87 -12.65
N PHE A 180 -9.81 3.38 -12.18
CA PHE A 180 -9.46 3.41 -10.76
C PHE A 180 -9.03 4.79 -10.31
N LEU A 181 -8.15 5.45 -11.04
CA LEU A 181 -7.62 6.76 -10.65
C LEU A 181 -8.68 7.87 -10.75
N SER A 182 -9.72 7.68 -11.57
CA SER A 182 -10.87 8.59 -11.66
C SER A 182 -11.88 8.46 -10.51
N ARG A 183 -11.70 7.48 -9.60
CA ARG A 183 -12.60 7.32 -8.43
C ARG A 183 -12.49 8.50 -7.46
N SER A 184 -11.35 9.18 -7.45
CA SER A 184 -11.17 10.42 -6.71
C SER A 184 -11.32 11.60 -7.67
N PRO A 185 -12.32 12.48 -7.47
CA PRO A 185 -12.59 13.58 -8.37
C PRO A 185 -11.37 14.49 -8.59
N GLY A 186 -11.03 14.73 -9.85
CA GLY A 186 -9.91 15.57 -10.24
C GLY A 186 -8.52 14.94 -10.13
N LEU A 187 -8.38 13.75 -9.53
CA LEU A 187 -7.07 13.11 -9.37
C LEU A 187 -6.42 12.83 -10.73
N LEU A 188 -7.11 12.13 -11.63
CA LEU A 188 -6.56 11.79 -12.95
C LEU A 188 -6.11 13.03 -13.73
N ALA A 189 -6.86 14.13 -13.66
CA ALA A 189 -6.48 15.38 -14.31
C ALA A 189 -5.17 15.96 -13.73
N ARG A 190 -4.99 15.90 -12.41
CA ARG A 190 -3.75 16.32 -11.74
C ARG A 190 -2.56 15.44 -12.14
N LEU A 191 -2.75 14.12 -12.12
CA LEU A 191 -1.70 13.15 -12.53
C LEU A 191 -1.26 13.37 -13.99
N LYS A 192 -2.20 13.72 -14.88
CA LYS A 192 -1.89 14.07 -16.28
C LYS A 192 -1.16 15.41 -16.36
N ALA A 193 -1.52 16.38 -15.54
CA ALA A 193 -0.92 17.71 -15.55
C ALA A 193 0.52 17.73 -14.99
N ASP A 194 0.81 16.94 -13.95
CA ASP A 194 2.14 16.85 -13.34
C ASP A 194 3.04 15.77 -13.97
N GLY A 195 2.53 15.03 -14.96
CA GLY A 195 3.26 14.00 -15.69
C GLY A 195 3.35 12.64 -14.98
N SER A 196 2.89 12.50 -13.74
CA SER A 196 2.96 11.22 -13.00
C SER A 196 2.05 10.14 -13.60
N TRP A 197 1.00 10.54 -14.33
CA TRP A 197 0.21 9.63 -15.15
C TRP A 197 1.06 8.78 -16.09
N LEU A 198 2.06 9.36 -16.75
CA LEU A 198 2.92 8.64 -17.69
C LEU A 198 3.69 7.52 -16.99
N GLU A 199 4.09 7.73 -15.74
CA GLU A 199 4.81 6.72 -14.98
C GLU A 199 3.87 5.61 -14.47
N TYR A 200 2.67 5.94 -13.97
CA TYR A 200 1.67 4.93 -13.65
C TYR A 200 1.30 4.08 -14.85
N ARG A 201 1.07 4.72 -16.00
CA ARG A 201 0.81 4.05 -17.26
C ARG A 201 1.97 3.14 -17.69
N ARG A 202 3.21 3.64 -17.62
CA ARG A 202 4.41 2.86 -17.95
C ARG A 202 4.52 1.60 -17.10
N CYS A 203 4.34 1.72 -15.79
CA CYS A 203 4.39 0.59 -14.86
C CYS A 203 3.25 -0.41 -15.14
N TRP A 204 2.06 0.10 -15.39
CA TRP A 204 0.85 -0.70 -15.62
C TRP A 204 0.91 -1.51 -16.92
N LEU A 205 1.54 -0.98 -17.96
CA LEU A 205 1.68 -1.63 -19.27
C LEU A 205 2.91 -2.56 -19.35
N GLN A 206 3.67 -2.72 -18.28
CA GLN A 206 4.78 -3.69 -18.29
C GLN A 206 4.25 -5.13 -18.43
N PRO A 207 4.99 -6.00 -19.14
CA PRO A 207 4.63 -7.42 -19.24
C PRO A 207 4.40 -8.04 -17.87
N GLY A 208 3.26 -8.70 -17.68
CA GLY A 208 2.89 -9.36 -16.45
C GLY A 208 2.27 -8.47 -15.36
N ALA A 209 2.27 -7.13 -15.48
CA ALA A 209 1.78 -6.23 -14.43
C ALA A 209 0.30 -6.47 -14.09
N ILE A 210 -0.55 -6.62 -15.09
CA ILE A 210 -1.98 -6.88 -14.89
C ILE A 210 -2.18 -8.23 -14.23
N ALA A 211 -1.63 -9.30 -14.80
CA ALA A 211 -1.77 -10.64 -14.24
C ALA A 211 -1.25 -10.70 -12.78
N ALA A 212 -0.12 -10.06 -12.48
CA ALA A 212 0.43 -9.98 -11.15
C ALA A 212 -0.51 -9.26 -10.17
N SER A 213 -1.08 -8.13 -10.58
CA SER A 213 -2.03 -7.38 -9.76
C SER A 213 -3.32 -8.17 -9.50
N LEU A 214 -3.83 -8.92 -10.47
CA LEU A 214 -4.99 -9.80 -10.30
C LEU A 214 -4.67 -10.98 -9.35
N ASN A 215 -3.48 -11.56 -9.50
CA ASN A 215 -3.02 -12.65 -8.62
C ASN A 215 -2.86 -12.20 -7.16
N ASP A 216 -2.51 -10.95 -6.91
CA ASP A 216 -2.51 -10.37 -5.57
C ASP A 216 -3.93 -10.43 -4.93
N TYR A 217 -4.99 -10.13 -5.68
CA TYR A 217 -6.37 -10.26 -5.18
C TYR A 217 -6.77 -11.72 -4.97
N ARG A 218 -6.42 -12.62 -5.90
CA ARG A 218 -6.70 -14.07 -5.80
C ARG A 218 -6.02 -14.68 -4.56
N ALA A 219 -4.73 -14.46 -4.40
CA ALA A 219 -3.97 -14.93 -3.24
C ALA A 219 -4.55 -14.37 -1.92
N THR A 220 -4.91 -13.09 -1.90
CA THR A 220 -5.57 -12.52 -0.72
C THR A 220 -6.86 -13.26 -0.36
N TYR A 221 -7.75 -13.50 -1.32
CA TYR A 221 -9.00 -14.19 -1.04
C TYR A 221 -8.79 -15.65 -0.65
N ARG A 222 -7.95 -16.36 -1.39
CA ARG A 222 -7.76 -17.81 -1.24
C ARG A 222 -6.88 -18.19 -0.06
N GLN A 223 -5.93 -17.33 0.33
CA GLN A 223 -4.93 -17.63 1.37
C GLN A 223 -5.04 -16.70 2.57
N ASP A 224 -5.02 -15.36 2.37
CA ASP A 224 -4.95 -14.43 3.49
C ASP A 224 -6.26 -14.35 4.28
N VAL A 225 -7.41 -14.34 3.61
CA VAL A 225 -8.73 -14.27 4.27
C VAL A 225 -8.97 -15.46 5.20
N PRO A 226 -8.76 -16.71 4.79
CA PRO A 226 -8.84 -17.86 5.70
C PRO A 226 -7.84 -17.77 6.86
N ARG A 227 -6.61 -17.34 6.61
CA ARG A 227 -5.60 -17.15 7.64
C ARG A 227 -6.03 -16.13 8.69
N TYR A 228 -6.48 -14.94 8.29
CA TYR A 228 -6.94 -13.91 9.22
C TYR A 228 -8.19 -14.31 9.99
N ARG A 229 -9.10 -15.06 9.36
CA ARG A 229 -10.27 -15.65 10.07
C ARG A 229 -9.84 -16.62 11.17
N ALA A 230 -8.84 -17.46 10.91
CA ALA A 230 -8.30 -18.39 11.89
C ALA A 230 -7.57 -17.64 13.02
N GLU A 231 -6.76 -16.64 12.69
CA GLU A 231 -6.06 -15.80 13.67
C GLU A 231 -7.04 -15.03 14.57
N ARG A 232 -8.11 -14.46 14.02
CA ARG A 232 -9.18 -13.83 14.81
C ARG A 232 -9.86 -14.82 15.76
N LYS A 233 -10.11 -16.04 15.32
CA LYS A 233 -10.68 -17.10 16.19
C LYS A 233 -9.74 -17.51 17.32
N SER A 234 -8.43 -17.49 17.10
CA SER A 234 -7.41 -17.79 18.12
C SER A 234 -7.12 -16.62 19.07
N GLY A 235 -7.74 -15.46 18.84
CA GLY A 235 -7.49 -14.25 19.63
C GLY A 235 -6.17 -13.55 19.30
N ARG A 236 -5.50 -13.89 18.18
CA ARG A 236 -4.28 -13.19 17.73
C ARG A 236 -4.62 -11.76 17.35
N GLN A 237 -3.91 -10.80 17.95
CA GLN A 237 -4.13 -9.38 17.74
C GLN A 237 -2.87 -8.69 17.27
N LEU A 238 -3.05 -7.61 16.53
CA LEU A 238 -2.00 -6.65 16.19
C LEU A 238 -1.71 -5.81 17.43
N THR A 239 -0.50 -5.95 17.97
CA THR A 239 -0.07 -5.24 19.20
C THR A 239 0.83 -4.03 18.94
N THR A 240 1.30 -3.89 17.69
CA THR A 240 2.10 -2.74 17.27
C THR A 240 1.27 -1.46 17.32
N PRO A 241 1.79 -0.36 17.95
CA PRO A 241 1.10 0.93 17.91
C PRO A 241 0.76 1.34 16.48
N THR A 242 -0.53 1.57 16.21
CA THR A 242 -1.02 1.75 14.83
C THR A 242 -1.82 3.04 14.67
N LEU A 243 -1.43 3.83 13.68
CA LEU A 243 -2.18 4.99 13.18
C LEU A 243 -3.03 4.57 11.97
N LEU A 244 -4.32 4.91 12.03
CA LEU A 244 -5.25 4.74 10.91
C LEU A 244 -5.57 6.10 10.30
N LEU A 245 -5.42 6.24 8.98
CA LEU A 245 -5.89 7.40 8.23
C LEU A 245 -6.84 6.95 7.13
N TRP A 246 -7.96 7.64 6.94
CA TRP A 246 -8.89 7.31 5.86
C TRP A 246 -9.62 8.54 5.31
N GLY A 247 -10.06 8.47 4.06
CA GLY A 247 -10.81 9.54 3.43
C GLY A 247 -12.31 9.50 3.80
N ASN A 248 -12.91 10.66 4.07
CA ASN A 248 -14.34 10.73 4.36
C ASN A 248 -15.24 10.78 3.11
N ARG A 249 -14.64 10.72 1.89
CA ARG A 249 -15.35 10.61 0.60
C ARG A 249 -15.14 9.29 -0.10
N GLY A 250 -14.31 8.40 0.47
CA GLY A 250 -14.02 7.06 -0.05
C GLY A 250 -14.98 5.98 0.45
N ASN A 251 -14.59 4.73 0.25
CA ASN A 251 -15.36 3.55 0.67
C ASN A 251 -15.54 3.46 2.19
N LEU A 252 -14.71 4.14 2.97
CA LEU A 252 -14.72 4.11 4.43
C LEU A 252 -15.49 5.28 5.07
N SER A 253 -16.12 6.15 4.28
CA SER A 253 -16.75 7.41 4.72
C SER A 253 -17.74 7.24 5.88
N ASN A 254 -18.50 6.16 5.89
CA ASN A 254 -19.55 5.91 6.88
C ASN A 254 -19.24 4.68 7.76
N GLN A 255 -17.98 4.27 7.81
CA GLN A 255 -17.57 3.10 8.60
C GLN A 255 -16.99 3.53 9.96
N PRO A 256 -17.29 2.81 11.04
CA PRO A 256 -16.63 3.02 12.33
C PRO A 256 -15.23 2.39 12.31
N VAL A 257 -14.32 2.97 11.51
CA VAL A 257 -13.03 2.39 11.14
C VAL A 257 -12.23 1.97 12.37
N VAL A 258 -12.11 2.84 13.37
CA VAL A 258 -11.34 2.55 14.59
C VAL A 258 -11.95 1.36 15.36
N ASP A 259 -13.27 1.32 15.50
CA ASP A 259 -13.94 0.24 16.26
C ASP A 259 -13.87 -1.10 15.53
N ILE A 260 -13.87 -1.08 14.18
CA ILE A 260 -13.64 -2.29 13.39
C ILE A 260 -12.23 -2.82 13.63
N TRP A 261 -11.22 -1.94 13.61
CA TRP A 261 -9.83 -2.34 13.86
C TRP A 261 -9.58 -2.79 15.29
N ARG A 262 -10.26 -2.22 16.30
CA ARG A 262 -10.19 -2.68 17.70
C ARG A 262 -10.58 -4.13 17.91
N GLN A 263 -11.31 -4.73 17.00
CA GLN A 263 -11.64 -6.17 17.04
C GLN A 263 -10.42 -7.08 16.81
N VAL A 264 -9.36 -6.54 16.17
CA VAL A 264 -8.16 -7.31 15.76
C VAL A 264 -6.84 -6.63 16.14
N ALA A 265 -6.90 -5.53 16.90
CA ALA A 265 -5.72 -4.74 17.29
C ALA A 265 -5.93 -4.07 18.64
N THR A 266 -4.87 -3.90 19.42
CA THR A 266 -4.93 -3.39 20.79
C THR A 266 -4.57 -1.90 20.93
N ASP A 267 -3.55 -1.42 20.22
CA ASP A 267 -3.08 -0.03 20.28
C ASP A 267 -3.38 0.69 18.96
N ILE A 268 -4.59 1.21 18.85
CA ILE A 268 -5.13 1.82 17.63
C ILE A 268 -5.62 3.23 17.91
N ARG A 269 -5.17 4.16 17.10
CA ARG A 269 -5.75 5.50 16.96
C ARG A 269 -5.96 5.83 15.49
N GLY A 270 -6.85 6.76 15.18
CA GLY A 270 -7.10 7.12 13.79
C GLY A 270 -7.90 8.38 13.62
N GLN A 271 -7.86 8.93 12.42
CA GLN A 271 -8.64 10.08 12.01
C GLN A 271 -9.08 9.96 10.55
N SER A 272 -10.27 10.47 10.25
CA SER A 272 -10.70 10.66 8.87
C SER A 272 -10.19 12.00 8.32
N LEU A 273 -9.82 12.03 7.05
CA LEU A 273 -9.42 13.23 6.34
C LEU A 273 -10.64 13.81 5.61
N ALA A 274 -11.00 15.04 5.99
CA ALA A 274 -12.16 15.72 5.40
C ALA A 274 -11.91 16.07 3.93
N GLY A 275 -12.87 15.79 3.05
CA GLY A 275 -12.75 16.08 1.62
C GLY A 275 -11.86 15.13 0.83
N CYS A 276 -11.29 14.11 1.45
CA CYS A 276 -10.37 13.15 0.87
C CYS A 276 -11.09 11.87 0.44
N GLY A 277 -10.68 11.28 -0.68
CA GLY A 277 -11.10 9.97 -1.16
C GLY A 277 -10.15 8.86 -0.75
N HIS A 278 -9.86 7.94 -1.68
CA HIS A 278 -9.04 6.76 -1.43
C HIS A 278 -7.52 7.01 -1.50
N TYR A 279 -7.08 7.93 -2.34
CA TYR A 279 -5.66 8.15 -2.64
C TYR A 279 -5.06 9.26 -1.76
N LEU A 280 -5.00 9.04 -0.46
CA LEU A 280 -4.74 10.05 0.56
C LEU A 280 -3.48 10.89 0.30
N ALA A 281 -2.35 10.25 0.01
CA ALA A 281 -1.07 10.94 -0.24
C ALA A 281 -1.05 11.75 -1.55
N GLU A 282 -1.95 11.42 -2.48
CA GLU A 282 -2.16 12.17 -3.71
C GLU A 282 -3.15 13.32 -3.53
N GLU A 283 -4.18 13.12 -2.71
CA GLU A 283 -5.30 14.05 -2.56
C GLU A 283 -5.03 15.14 -1.52
N GLN A 284 -4.38 14.79 -0.43
CA GLN A 284 -4.06 15.68 0.70
C GLN A 284 -2.64 15.42 1.23
N PRO A 285 -1.60 15.64 0.40
CA PRO A 285 -0.22 15.30 0.77
C PRO A 285 0.23 15.99 2.07
N ASP A 286 -0.02 17.27 2.26
CA ASP A 286 0.43 18.03 3.43
C ASP A 286 -0.15 17.46 4.73
N VAL A 287 -1.46 17.15 4.74
CA VAL A 287 -2.15 16.58 5.91
C VAL A 287 -1.62 15.18 6.23
N VAL A 288 -1.36 14.38 5.20
CA VAL A 288 -0.80 13.03 5.38
C VAL A 288 0.64 13.10 5.88
N ALA A 289 1.48 13.96 5.29
CA ALA A 289 2.86 14.16 5.73
C ALA A 289 2.93 14.61 7.19
N GLU A 290 2.14 15.62 7.58
CA GLU A 290 2.07 16.10 8.97
C GLU A 290 1.65 15.00 9.96
N ALA A 291 0.61 14.23 9.61
CA ALA A 291 0.13 13.15 10.47
C ALA A 291 1.19 12.04 10.65
N LEU A 292 1.90 11.68 9.57
CA LEU A 292 2.97 10.69 9.61
C LEU A 292 4.19 11.19 10.39
N LEU A 293 4.61 12.45 10.20
CA LEU A 293 5.74 13.05 10.92
C LEU A 293 5.45 13.13 12.43
N ARG A 294 4.25 13.55 12.82
CA ARG A 294 3.84 13.56 14.22
C ARG A 294 3.85 12.16 14.82
N PHE A 295 3.31 11.17 14.12
CA PHE A 295 3.32 9.79 14.58
C PHE A 295 4.75 9.23 14.66
N ALA A 296 5.60 9.51 13.68
CA ALA A 296 7.01 9.13 13.69
C ALA A 296 7.75 9.71 14.90
N ALA A 297 7.59 11.01 15.16
CA ALA A 297 8.22 11.68 16.32
C ALA A 297 7.87 10.99 17.62
N GLU A 298 6.60 10.63 17.85
CA GLU A 298 6.17 9.90 19.04
C GLU A 298 6.78 8.49 19.14
N ARG A 299 6.83 7.76 18.01
CA ARG A 299 7.33 6.37 17.98
C ARG A 299 8.84 6.29 18.16
N PHE A 300 9.59 7.24 17.61
CA PHE A 300 11.04 7.29 17.76
C PHE A 300 11.50 7.92 19.08
N ALA A 301 10.67 8.75 19.73
CA ALA A 301 10.95 9.27 21.06
C ALA A 301 10.72 8.24 22.18
N ALA A 302 9.89 7.24 21.97
CA ALA A 302 9.53 6.20 22.95
C ALA A 302 10.57 5.04 23.03
N SER A 303 11.82 5.30 22.64
CA SER A 303 12.91 4.30 22.54
C SER A 303 13.60 4.07 23.88
#